data_6e05f914572180d8ef957719e0424cd4
#
_entry.id   6e05f914572180d8ef957719e0424cd4
#
_cell.length_a   1.000
_cell.length_b   1.000
_cell.length_c   1.000
_cell.angle_alpha   90.00
_cell.angle_beta   90.00
_cell.angle_gamma   90.00
#
_symmetry.space_group_name_H-M   'P 1'
#
loop_
_entity.id
_entity.type
_entity.pdbx_description
1 polymer ?
#
loop_
_entity_poly.entity_id
_entity_poly.type
_entity_poly.pdbx_seq_one_letter_code
_entity_poly.pdbx_strand_id
1 'polypeptide(L)'
;MTDARSEKTVTWTILVVRTGGFAGLKREWRVSSRDDPGVDWPALIDACPWTTRYPPSRSNDRFVWRIEASAPPRTRKATLPESSLTGSWAALVEQVRSAAAR
;
A
#
# COMPACT_ATOMS: atom_id res chain seq x y z
N MET A 1 23.62 -21.16 3.73
CA MET A 1 23.99 -20.07 4.13
C MET A 1 23.57 -18.90 3.37
N THR A 2 23.58 -18.91 2.17
CA THR A 2 23.18 -17.76 1.46
C THR A 2 21.69 -17.69 1.27
N ASP A 3 20.99 -18.71 1.61
CA ASP A 3 19.59 -18.75 1.29
C ASP A 3 18.77 -17.73 2.02
N ALA A 4 19.10 -17.51 3.29
CA ALA A 4 18.36 -16.54 4.05
C ALA A 4 18.52 -15.16 3.43
N ARG A 5 19.67 -14.90 2.87
CA ARG A 5 19.92 -13.64 2.25
C ARG A 5 19.13 -13.49 0.97
N SER A 6 18.99 -14.58 0.21
CA SER A 6 18.19 -14.55 -0.99
C SER A 6 16.75 -14.19 -0.68
N GLU A 7 16.23 -14.76 0.37
CA GLU A 7 14.86 -14.47 0.74
C GLU A 7 14.69 -13.03 1.10
N LYS A 8 15.68 -12.44 1.70
CA LYS A 8 15.59 -11.04 2.10
C LYS A 8 15.66 -10.11 0.93
N THR A 9 16.05 -10.61 -0.22
CA THR A 9 16.14 -9.74 -1.38
C THR A 9 14.88 -9.73 -2.21
N VAL A 10 13.80 -10.36 -1.71
CA VAL A 10 12.52 -10.27 -2.40
C VAL A 10 12.13 -8.81 -2.51
N THR A 11 11.81 -8.40 -3.72
CA THR A 11 11.46 -7.02 -4.00
C THR A 11 9.95 -6.88 -4.02
N TRP A 12 9.46 -5.98 -3.20
CA TRP A 12 8.06 -5.59 -3.20
C TRP A 12 7.89 -4.33 -4.01
N THR A 13 6.85 -4.31 -4.82
CA THR A 13 6.40 -3.08 -5.46
C THR A 13 5.07 -2.73 -4.84
N ILE A 14 4.96 -1.54 -4.30
CA ILE A 14 3.74 -1.11 -3.65
C ILE A 14 3.16 0.05 -4.45
N LEU A 15 1.90 -0.09 -4.81
CA LEU A 15 1.16 0.93 -5.54
C LEU A 15 0.00 1.38 -4.69
N VAL A 16 -0.11 2.69 -4.50
CA VAL A 16 -1.23 3.29 -3.80
C VAL A 16 -1.93 4.23 -4.77
N VAL A 17 -3.23 4.06 -4.92
CA VAL A 17 -4.03 4.88 -5.82
C VAL A 17 -5.17 5.49 -5.02
N ARG A 18 -5.29 6.80 -5.10
CA ARG A 18 -6.39 7.53 -4.48
C ARG A 18 -7.25 8.11 -5.59
N THR A 19 -8.54 7.79 -5.55
CA THR A 19 -9.48 8.34 -6.52
C THR A 19 -10.62 9.02 -5.80
N GLY A 20 -11.21 10.00 -6.47
CA GLY A 20 -12.37 10.68 -5.92
C GLY A 20 -12.13 12.16 -5.82
N GLY A 21 -12.84 12.77 -4.86
CA GLY A 21 -12.83 14.20 -4.73
C GLY A 21 -13.78 14.83 -5.70
N PHE A 22 -13.79 16.16 -5.70
CA PHE A 22 -14.77 16.90 -6.46
C PHE A 22 -14.71 16.61 -7.95
N ALA A 23 -13.52 16.53 -8.51
CA ALA A 23 -13.35 16.32 -9.93
C ALA A 23 -13.06 14.88 -10.29
N GLY A 24 -13.14 13.96 -9.35
CA GLY A 24 -12.83 12.57 -9.62
C GLY A 24 -11.39 12.33 -9.99
N LEU A 25 -10.49 13.13 -9.47
CA LEU A 25 -9.09 13.04 -9.81
C LEU A 25 -8.46 11.79 -9.22
N LYS A 26 -7.42 11.32 -9.91
CA LYS A 26 -6.68 10.14 -9.48
C LYS A 26 -5.24 10.52 -9.19
N ARG A 27 -4.71 10.01 -8.09
CA ARG A 27 -3.29 10.16 -7.78
C ARG A 27 -2.72 8.79 -7.48
N GLU A 28 -1.48 8.61 -7.88
CA GLU A 28 -0.79 7.36 -7.68
C GLU A 28 0.55 7.59 -7.04
N TRP A 29 0.93 6.67 -6.17
CA TRP A 29 2.27 6.62 -5.59
C TRP A 29 2.77 5.19 -5.76
N ARG A 30 3.99 5.06 -6.27
CA ARG A 30 4.57 3.74 -6.50
C ARG A 30 5.98 3.73 -5.93
N VAL A 31 6.29 2.69 -5.19
CA VAL A 31 7.63 2.53 -4.64
C VAL A 31 8.08 1.09 -4.80
N SER A 32 9.40 0.92 -4.82
CA SER A 32 10.01 -0.40 -4.79
C SER A 32 10.78 -0.51 -3.49
N SER A 33 10.70 -1.67 -2.85
CA SER A 33 11.42 -1.88 -1.61
C SER A 33 12.93 -1.77 -1.80
N ARG A 34 13.40 -1.93 -3.02
CA ARG A 34 14.83 -1.78 -3.30
C ARG A 34 15.30 -0.35 -3.18
N ASP A 35 14.41 0.60 -3.41
CA ASP A 35 14.77 2.01 -3.40
C ASP A 35 14.83 2.58 -1.99
N ASP A 36 14.29 1.87 -1.02
CA ASP A 36 14.27 2.37 0.34
C ASP A 36 14.53 1.22 1.32
N PRO A 37 15.74 0.69 1.33
CA PRO A 37 16.04 -0.51 2.10
C PRO A 37 15.99 -0.30 3.61
N GLY A 38 15.95 0.95 4.05
CA GLY A 38 15.84 1.23 5.49
C GLY A 38 14.46 1.01 6.05
N VAL A 39 13.47 0.83 5.19
CA VAL A 39 12.10 0.62 5.62
C VAL A 39 11.80 -0.87 5.64
N ASP A 40 11.14 -1.32 6.70
CA ASP A 40 10.75 -2.72 6.79
C ASP A 40 9.44 -2.92 6.05
N TRP A 41 9.52 -2.94 4.73
CA TRP A 41 8.34 -3.08 3.90
C TRP A 41 7.55 -4.34 4.17
N PRO A 42 8.19 -5.51 4.33
CA PRO A 42 7.42 -6.72 4.62
C PRO A 42 6.59 -6.60 5.90
N ALA A 43 7.14 -5.99 6.93
CA ALA A 43 6.41 -5.84 8.17
C ALA A 43 5.21 -4.92 8.00
N LEU A 44 5.39 -3.82 7.28
CA LEU A 44 4.29 -2.90 7.02
C LEU A 44 3.18 -3.57 6.22
N ILE A 45 3.56 -4.35 5.22
CA ILE A 45 2.61 -5.04 4.37
C ILE A 45 1.87 -6.11 5.16
N ASP A 46 2.60 -6.90 5.94
CA ASP A 46 1.99 -8.01 6.67
C ASP A 46 1.09 -7.53 7.79
N ALA A 47 1.29 -6.33 8.30
CA ALA A 47 0.46 -5.80 9.36
C ALA A 47 -0.94 -5.43 8.87
N CYS A 48 -1.12 -5.29 7.57
CA CYS A 48 -2.40 -4.85 7.03
C CYS A 48 -3.37 -6.02 6.87
N PRO A 49 -4.66 -5.79 7.18
CA PRO A 49 -5.65 -6.87 7.08
C PRO A 49 -6.18 -6.99 5.66
N TRP A 50 -5.40 -7.60 4.79
CA TRP A 50 -5.71 -7.68 3.35
C TRP A 50 -7.00 -8.43 3.05
N THR A 51 -7.41 -9.33 3.93
CA THR A 51 -8.61 -10.13 3.67
C THR A 51 -9.88 -9.49 4.20
N THR A 52 -9.75 -8.36 4.88
CA THR A 52 -10.92 -7.67 5.39
C THR A 52 -11.65 -6.98 4.25
N ARG A 53 -12.97 -7.10 4.25
CA ARG A 53 -13.78 -6.42 3.27
C ARG A 53 -14.39 -5.19 3.89
N TYR A 54 -14.45 -4.15 3.09
CA TYR A 54 -14.96 -2.87 3.55
C TYR A 54 -16.23 -2.52 2.78
N PRO A 55 -17.19 -1.87 3.42
CA PRO A 55 -18.41 -1.48 2.72
C PRO A 55 -18.06 -0.45 1.64
N PRO A 56 -18.94 -0.31 0.65
CA PRO A 56 -18.70 0.69 -0.38
C PRO A 56 -18.65 2.08 0.24
N SER A 57 -17.92 2.96 -0.43
CA SER A 57 -17.81 4.34 0.01
C SER A 57 -19.19 4.98 0.12
N ARG A 58 -19.35 5.77 1.17
CA ARG A 58 -20.56 6.54 1.32
C ARG A 58 -20.34 7.90 0.70
N SER A 59 -21.45 8.64 0.55
CA SER A 59 -21.35 9.95 -0.09
C SER A 59 -20.45 10.90 0.66
N ASN A 60 -20.23 10.68 1.96
CA ASN A 60 -19.38 11.55 2.74
C ASN A 60 -17.91 11.15 2.67
N ASP A 61 -17.59 10.03 2.04
CA ASP A 61 -16.20 9.65 1.82
C ASP A 61 -15.70 10.34 0.57
N ARG A 62 -14.68 11.18 0.73
CA ARG A 62 -14.15 11.90 -0.40
C ARG A 62 -13.37 11.04 -1.35
N PHE A 63 -12.63 10.09 -0.81
CA PHE A 63 -11.68 9.32 -1.60
C PHE A 63 -11.86 7.83 -1.37
N VAL A 64 -11.48 7.08 -2.39
CA VAL A 64 -11.35 5.64 -2.31
C VAL A 64 -9.88 5.34 -2.54
N TRP A 65 -9.33 4.47 -1.71
CA TRP A 65 -7.93 4.09 -1.77
C TRP A 65 -7.79 2.66 -2.24
N ARG A 66 -6.94 2.46 -3.21
CA ARG A 66 -6.60 1.12 -3.66
C ARG A 66 -5.12 0.90 -3.41
N ILE A 67 -4.80 -0.21 -2.76
CA ILE A 67 -3.44 -0.49 -2.35
C ILE A 67 -3.08 -1.88 -2.88
N GLU A 68 -1.95 -1.96 -3.58
CA GLU A 68 -1.46 -3.21 -4.10
C GLU A 68 -0.02 -3.39 -3.67
N ALA A 69 0.30 -4.59 -3.19
CA ALA A 69 1.67 -4.95 -2.85
C ALA A 69 1.99 -6.22 -3.62
N SER A 70 3.03 -6.17 -4.42
CA SER A 70 3.36 -7.27 -5.31
C SER A 70 4.81 -7.69 -5.17
N ALA A 71 5.01 -8.97 -4.96
CA ALA A 71 6.32 -9.61 -5.02
C ALA A 71 6.08 -10.97 -5.65
N PRO A 72 6.07 -11.03 -6.99
CA PRO A 72 5.63 -12.23 -7.70
C PRO A 72 6.28 -13.50 -7.17
N PRO A 73 5.51 -14.56 -7.06
CA PRO A 73 4.13 -14.68 -7.53
C PRO A 73 3.07 -14.15 -6.55
N ARG A 74 3.47 -13.51 -5.47
CA ARG A 74 2.52 -13.01 -4.49
C ARG A 74 2.01 -11.65 -4.90
N THR A 75 0.73 -11.44 -4.73
CA THR A 75 0.11 -10.13 -4.95
C THR A 75 -1.02 -9.97 -3.96
N ARG A 76 -1.03 -8.83 -3.28
CA ARG A 76 -2.07 -8.50 -2.33
C ARG A 76 -2.72 -7.20 -2.77
N LYS A 77 -4.03 -7.15 -2.71
CA LYS A 77 -4.79 -5.98 -3.12
C LYS A 77 -5.89 -5.68 -2.13
N ALA A 78 -6.15 -4.42 -1.95
CA ALA A 78 -7.25 -3.99 -1.08
C ALA A 78 -7.80 -2.68 -1.61
N THR A 79 -9.11 -2.51 -1.45
CA THR A 79 -9.78 -1.26 -1.77
C THR A 79 -10.57 -0.86 -0.54
N LEU A 80 -10.37 0.36 -0.10
CA LEU A 80 -11.04 0.82 1.11
C LEU A 80 -11.45 2.27 0.99
N PRO A 81 -12.55 2.63 1.67
CA PRO A 81 -12.95 4.04 1.72
C PRO A 81 -12.01 4.80 2.62
N GLU A 82 -11.98 6.11 2.45
CA GLU A 82 -11.07 6.95 3.23
C GLU A 82 -11.26 6.77 4.73
N SER A 83 -12.48 6.57 5.17
CA SER A 83 -12.75 6.40 6.59
C SER A 83 -12.10 5.14 7.16
N SER A 84 -11.72 4.19 6.32
CA SER A 84 -11.06 2.97 6.78
C SER A 84 -9.55 3.05 6.67
N LEU A 85 -9.02 4.18 6.21
CA LEU A 85 -7.57 4.34 6.07
C LEU A 85 -7.00 4.75 7.42
N THR A 86 -6.91 3.79 8.32
CA THR A 86 -6.42 4.01 9.68
C THR A 86 -5.47 2.89 10.06
N GLY A 87 -4.77 3.07 11.17
CA GLY A 87 -3.92 2.03 11.72
C GLY A 87 -2.86 1.58 10.74
N SER A 88 -2.81 0.28 10.51
CA SER A 88 -1.77 -0.30 9.64
C SER A 88 -1.88 0.19 8.21
N TRP A 89 -3.10 0.39 7.72
CA TRP A 89 -3.28 0.93 6.37
C TRP A 89 -2.70 2.33 6.25
N ALA A 90 -2.98 3.18 7.25
CA ALA A 90 -2.46 4.54 7.24
C ALA A 90 -0.94 4.54 7.32
N ALA A 91 -0.38 3.65 8.12
CA ALA A 91 1.07 3.57 8.24
C ALA A 91 1.72 3.18 6.92
N LEU A 92 1.16 2.20 6.24
CA LEU A 92 1.71 1.77 4.96
C LEU A 92 1.60 2.88 3.92
N VAL A 93 0.43 3.49 3.82
CA VAL A 93 0.22 4.54 2.82
C VAL A 93 1.13 5.73 3.10
N GLU A 94 1.28 6.11 4.36
CA GLU A 94 2.15 7.23 4.69
C GLU A 94 3.59 6.94 4.30
N GLN A 95 4.04 5.72 4.55
CA GLN A 95 5.41 5.35 4.19
C GLN A 95 5.61 5.36 2.69
N VAL A 96 4.62 4.88 1.94
CA VAL A 96 4.71 4.89 0.48
C VAL A 96 4.76 6.31 -0.04
N ARG A 97 3.90 7.18 0.49
CA ARG A 97 3.89 8.57 0.04
C ARG A 97 5.20 9.27 0.34
N SER A 98 5.73 9.01 1.51
CA SER A 98 7.00 9.61 1.92
C SER A 98 8.14 9.15 1.02
N ALA A 99 8.19 7.86 0.73
CA ALA A 99 9.24 7.31 -0.10
C ALA A 99 9.13 7.79 -1.54
N ALA A 100 7.90 7.88 -2.05
CA ALA A 100 7.69 8.30 -3.43
C ALA A 100 8.00 9.79 -3.63
N ALA A 101 8.00 10.55 -2.56
CA ALA A 101 8.29 11.97 -2.66
C ALA A 101 9.78 12.28 -2.73
N ARG A 102 10.62 11.30 -2.47
CA ARG A 102 12.07 11.51 -2.47
C ARG A 102 12.71 11.40 -3.85
#